data_a03048ff8d76ba985f53e87b8d63ba1b
#
_entry.id   a03048ff8d76ba985f53e87b8d63ba1b
#
_cell.length_a   1.000
_cell.length_b   1.000
_cell.length_c   1.000
_cell.angle_alpha   90.00
_cell.angle_beta   90.00
_cell.angle_gamma   90.00
#
_symmetry.space_group_name_H-M   'P 1'
#
loop_
_entity.id
_entity.type
_entity.pdbx_description
1 polymer ?
#
loop_
_entity_poly.entity_id
_entity_poly.type
_entity_poly.pdbx_seq_one_letter_code
_entity_poly.pdbx_strand_id
1 'polypeptide(L)'
;MNIPPFIIGTFQNKNYNELYQVISASVEAGFTGFDTAPSYGTEVQLGKAINEIAVKKGLKRNDFYISDKVDGWQMREKNGNIETYVDEAIYKMNIKYLDLLLIHWPMPEYLSQTWESMQKLKANGIVKEIGICNVRVRHLKEWAKKDINPKIIQIERHPLRICEAEMTYCKEHDIKVLSYSPLCRMHSDIKNSETLKLISQKYNKNIGQIVLRWQIDTGCYPVFMSKKPTHITENADIMDFSLEKFEIEQINQLNKDYKIFLESWGCPGF
;
A
#
# COMPACT_ATOMS: atom_id res chain seq x y z
N MET A 1 -10.66 -1.37 -12.60
CA MET A 1 -9.41 -0.73 -12.11
C MET A 1 -8.28 -1.74 -12.12
N ASN A 2 -7.13 -1.39 -12.65
CA ASN A 2 -5.97 -2.28 -12.70
C ASN A 2 -4.95 -1.82 -11.64
N ILE A 3 -4.99 -2.43 -10.45
CA ILE A 3 -3.98 -2.20 -9.41
C ILE A 3 -2.74 -2.98 -9.82
N PRO A 4 -1.55 -2.37 -9.83
CA PRO A 4 -0.31 -3.11 -10.09
C PRO A 4 -0.15 -4.24 -9.07
N PRO A 5 0.37 -5.40 -9.48
CA PRO A 5 0.57 -6.52 -8.56
C PRO A 5 1.52 -6.20 -7.40
N PHE A 6 2.15 -5.02 -7.45
CA PHE A 6 3.28 -4.64 -6.64
C PHE A 6 3.47 -3.12 -6.63
N ILE A 7 3.57 -2.55 -5.45
CA ILE A 7 3.62 -1.10 -5.24
C ILE A 7 4.83 -0.75 -4.37
N ILE A 8 5.57 0.29 -4.75
CA ILE A 8 6.71 0.79 -3.99
C ILE A 8 6.25 1.91 -3.06
N GLY A 9 6.39 1.68 -1.75
CA GLY A 9 6.15 2.69 -0.73
C GLY A 9 7.34 3.64 -0.56
N THR A 10 7.05 4.92 -0.33
CA THR A 10 8.08 5.96 -0.17
C THR A 10 8.38 6.32 1.28
N PHE A 11 7.73 5.67 2.25
CA PHE A 11 7.95 5.92 3.68
C PHE A 11 9.44 5.87 4.06
N GLN A 12 9.92 6.87 4.82
CA GLN A 12 11.31 7.03 5.24
C GLN A 12 12.36 7.23 4.11
N ASN A 13 11.96 7.39 2.86
CA ASN A 13 12.87 7.61 1.74
C ASN A 13 12.86 9.09 1.31
N LYS A 14 13.29 9.98 2.22
CA LYS A 14 13.25 11.45 2.02
C LYS A 14 14.39 11.99 1.15
N ASN A 15 15.47 11.21 0.98
CA ASN A 15 16.58 11.63 0.12
C ASN A 15 16.18 11.48 -1.35
N TYR A 16 16.20 12.58 -2.09
CA TYR A 16 15.79 12.57 -3.50
C TYR A 16 16.60 11.59 -4.35
N ASN A 17 17.92 11.55 -4.21
CA ASN A 17 18.77 10.70 -5.02
C ASN A 17 18.51 9.20 -4.75
N GLU A 18 18.35 8.83 -3.47
CA GLU A 18 18.00 7.46 -3.08
C GLU A 18 16.62 7.08 -3.66
N LEU A 19 15.62 7.94 -3.49
CA LEU A 19 14.27 7.71 -4.00
C LEU A 19 14.26 7.61 -5.53
N TYR A 20 14.98 8.50 -6.22
CA TYR A 20 15.10 8.46 -7.68
C TYR A 20 15.69 7.13 -8.17
N GLN A 21 16.77 6.63 -7.54
CA GLN A 21 17.38 5.36 -7.88
C GLN A 21 16.40 4.18 -7.69
N VAL A 22 15.64 4.19 -6.60
CA VAL A 22 14.62 3.17 -6.30
C VAL A 22 13.51 3.19 -7.35
N ILE A 23 12.99 4.39 -7.70
CA ILE A 23 11.93 4.54 -8.71
C ILE A 23 12.44 4.13 -10.09
N SER A 24 13.66 4.53 -10.46
CA SER A 24 14.29 4.13 -11.74
C SER A 24 14.40 2.62 -11.85
N ALA A 25 14.93 1.95 -10.82
CA ALA A 25 15.03 0.50 -10.79
C ALA A 25 13.66 -0.19 -10.85
N SER A 26 12.66 0.38 -10.18
CA SER A 26 11.27 -0.13 -10.23
C SER A 26 10.72 -0.10 -11.66
N VAL A 27 10.84 1.06 -12.32
CA VAL A 27 10.35 1.24 -13.70
C VAL A 27 11.12 0.34 -14.68
N GLU A 28 12.43 0.17 -14.48
CA GLU A 28 13.25 -0.75 -15.29
C GLU A 28 12.84 -2.21 -15.12
N ALA A 29 12.39 -2.58 -13.93
CA ALA A 29 11.83 -3.90 -13.63
C ALA A 29 10.36 -4.07 -14.07
N GLY A 30 9.75 -3.05 -14.69
CA GLY A 30 8.36 -3.08 -15.16
C GLY A 30 7.31 -2.73 -14.10
N PHE A 31 7.71 -2.21 -12.94
CA PHE A 31 6.80 -1.82 -11.85
C PHE A 31 6.67 -0.30 -11.76
N THR A 32 5.48 0.18 -11.99
CA THR A 32 5.18 1.62 -12.07
C THR A 32 4.16 2.08 -11.01
N GLY A 33 3.93 1.26 -9.98
CA GLY A 33 3.08 1.57 -8.83
C GLY A 33 3.86 2.20 -7.69
N PHE A 34 3.38 3.37 -7.18
CA PHE A 34 4.03 4.10 -6.08
C PHE A 34 3.00 4.55 -5.05
N ASP A 35 3.37 4.45 -3.76
CA ASP A 35 2.54 4.83 -2.62
C ASP A 35 3.26 5.88 -1.76
N THR A 36 2.57 6.98 -1.47
CA THR A 36 3.07 8.05 -0.61
C THR A 36 2.04 8.47 0.43
N ALA A 37 2.35 9.48 1.23
CA ALA A 37 1.45 10.16 2.16
C ALA A 37 2.04 11.51 2.56
N PRO A 38 1.22 12.50 2.97
CA PRO A 38 1.69 13.79 3.45
C PRO A 38 2.68 13.67 4.62
N SER A 39 2.38 12.80 5.60
CA SER A 39 3.25 12.53 6.76
C SER A 39 4.61 11.90 6.41
N TYR A 40 4.77 11.34 5.21
CA TYR A 40 6.05 10.80 4.77
C TYR A 40 7.01 11.92 4.34
N GLY A 41 6.47 13.06 3.87
CA GLY A 41 7.23 14.19 3.36
C GLY A 41 8.00 13.84 2.09
N THR A 42 7.44 12.99 1.23
CA THR A 42 8.07 12.45 0.03
C THR A 42 7.31 12.76 -1.26
N GLU A 43 6.15 13.44 -1.19
CA GLU A 43 5.30 13.76 -2.34
C GLU A 43 6.06 14.52 -3.43
N VAL A 44 6.73 15.62 -3.06
CA VAL A 44 7.50 16.47 -4.01
C VAL A 44 8.60 15.66 -4.69
N GLN A 45 9.36 14.89 -3.90
CA GLN A 45 10.47 14.08 -4.41
C GLN A 45 9.97 12.97 -5.34
N LEU A 46 8.84 12.32 -4.96
CA LEU A 46 8.19 11.30 -5.78
C LEU A 46 7.74 11.88 -7.12
N GLY A 47 7.00 12.99 -7.10
CA GLY A 47 6.51 13.65 -8.30
C GLY A 47 7.66 14.07 -9.23
N LYS A 48 8.71 14.68 -8.67
CA LYS A 48 9.91 15.07 -9.43
C LYS A 48 10.57 13.85 -10.09
N ALA A 49 10.80 12.76 -9.34
CA ALA A 49 11.45 11.57 -9.86
C ALA A 49 10.62 10.89 -10.97
N ILE A 50 9.30 10.76 -10.78
CA ILE A 50 8.40 10.19 -11.79
C ILE A 50 8.43 11.02 -13.08
N ASN A 51 8.33 12.35 -12.98
CA ASN A 51 8.34 13.24 -14.16
C ASN A 51 9.67 13.16 -14.92
N GLU A 52 10.81 13.16 -14.22
CA GLU A 52 12.12 13.02 -14.87
C GLU A 52 12.29 11.65 -15.56
N ILE A 53 11.87 10.57 -14.91
CA ILE A 53 11.94 9.22 -15.47
C ILE A 53 10.98 9.06 -16.64
N ALA A 54 9.78 9.63 -16.55
CA ALA A 54 8.81 9.65 -17.64
C ALA A 54 9.40 10.27 -18.90
N VAL A 55 10.03 11.45 -18.79
CA VAL A 55 10.69 12.12 -19.92
C VAL A 55 11.81 11.25 -20.48
N LYS A 56 12.70 10.70 -19.63
CA LYS A 56 13.84 9.88 -20.07
C LYS A 56 13.43 8.59 -20.80
N LYS A 57 12.30 7.99 -20.38
CA LYS A 57 11.85 6.69 -20.90
C LYS A 57 10.68 6.79 -21.90
N GLY A 58 10.22 8.01 -22.23
CA GLY A 58 9.08 8.22 -23.11
C GLY A 58 7.75 7.75 -22.54
N LEU A 59 7.63 7.69 -21.22
CA LEU A 59 6.43 7.27 -20.50
C LEU A 59 5.48 8.45 -20.29
N LYS A 60 4.20 8.14 -20.05
CA LYS A 60 3.14 9.11 -19.79
C LYS A 60 2.61 8.94 -18.36
N ARG A 61 1.85 9.92 -17.83
CA ARG A 61 1.23 9.84 -16.51
C ARG A 61 0.37 8.58 -16.30
N ASN A 62 -0.30 8.11 -17.32
CA ASN A 62 -1.15 6.92 -17.27
C ASN A 62 -0.37 5.59 -17.24
N ASP A 63 0.94 5.61 -17.46
CA ASP A 63 1.79 4.43 -17.30
C ASP A 63 2.18 4.20 -15.83
N PHE A 64 1.86 5.18 -14.96
CA PHE A 64 2.12 5.13 -13.53
C PHE A 64 0.83 4.99 -12.73
N TYR A 65 0.88 4.19 -11.68
CA TYR A 65 -0.13 4.11 -10.64
C TYR A 65 0.39 4.84 -9.39
N ILE A 66 -0.27 5.91 -8.98
CA ILE A 66 0.14 6.73 -7.84
C ILE A 66 -0.97 6.72 -6.80
N SER A 67 -0.67 6.21 -5.61
CA SER A 67 -1.54 6.34 -4.45
C SER A 67 -0.99 7.34 -3.44
N ASP A 68 -1.89 8.10 -2.86
CA ASP A 68 -1.61 9.05 -1.79
C ASP A 68 -2.65 8.93 -0.68
N LYS A 69 -2.45 9.62 0.44
CA LYS A 69 -3.30 9.48 1.62
C LYS A 69 -3.77 10.82 2.17
N VAL A 70 -4.85 10.76 2.93
CA VAL A 70 -5.31 11.85 3.80
C VAL A 70 -4.93 11.50 5.24
N ASP A 71 -4.10 12.32 5.86
CA ASP A 71 -3.70 12.14 7.25
C ASP A 71 -4.76 12.70 8.23
N GLY A 72 -4.78 12.16 9.45
CA GLY A 72 -5.74 12.57 10.47
C GLY A 72 -5.71 14.06 10.83
N TRP A 73 -4.52 14.72 10.74
CA TRP A 73 -4.41 16.15 10.99
C TRP A 73 -5.13 16.99 9.91
N GLN A 74 -5.09 16.53 8.65
CA GLN A 74 -5.81 17.19 7.54
C GLN A 74 -7.34 17.04 7.72
N MET A 75 -7.79 15.85 8.11
CA MET A 75 -9.20 15.60 8.43
C MET A 75 -9.69 16.54 9.53
N ARG A 76 -8.91 16.72 10.61
CA ARG A 76 -9.25 17.58 11.74
C ARG A 76 -9.25 19.05 11.37
N GLU A 77 -8.20 19.53 10.71
CA GLU A 77 -8.02 20.96 10.41
C GLU A 77 -9.14 21.53 9.55
N LYS A 78 -9.65 20.76 8.60
CA LYS A 78 -10.72 21.18 7.68
C LYS A 78 -12.06 20.50 7.97
N ASN A 79 -12.22 19.92 9.14
CA ASN A 79 -13.45 19.21 9.51
C ASN A 79 -13.92 18.23 8.41
N GLY A 80 -12.98 17.47 7.84
CA GLY A 80 -13.21 16.50 6.78
C GLY A 80 -13.27 17.03 5.34
N ASN A 81 -13.23 18.34 5.12
CA ASN A 81 -13.21 18.94 3.77
C ASN A 81 -11.77 18.98 3.25
N ILE A 82 -11.34 17.93 2.60
CA ILE A 82 -9.92 17.69 2.29
C ILE A 82 -9.51 18.04 0.86
N GLU A 83 -10.42 18.58 0.05
CA GLU A 83 -10.21 18.83 -1.39
C GLU A 83 -8.97 19.69 -1.64
N THR A 84 -8.80 20.78 -0.87
CA THR A 84 -7.66 21.69 -1.00
C THR A 84 -6.31 21.00 -0.76
N TYR A 85 -6.24 20.05 0.16
CA TYR A 85 -5.03 19.29 0.42
C TYR A 85 -4.67 18.35 -0.73
N VAL A 86 -5.69 17.74 -1.35
CA VAL A 86 -5.49 16.85 -2.50
C VAL A 86 -5.05 17.65 -3.72
N ASP A 87 -5.64 18.82 -3.96
CA ASP A 87 -5.23 19.73 -5.03
C ASP A 87 -3.79 20.20 -4.84
N GLU A 88 -3.41 20.55 -3.60
CA GLU A 88 -2.02 20.89 -3.27
C GLU A 88 -1.05 19.74 -3.50
N ALA A 89 -1.40 18.50 -3.11
CA ALA A 89 -0.56 17.33 -3.31
C ALA A 89 -0.33 17.07 -4.79
N ILE A 90 -1.40 17.10 -5.60
CA ILE A 90 -1.34 16.97 -7.06
C ILE A 90 -0.46 18.04 -7.69
N TYR A 91 -0.62 19.31 -7.25
CA TYR A 91 0.21 20.43 -7.71
C TYR A 91 1.69 20.24 -7.32
N LYS A 92 1.98 19.90 -6.06
CA LYS A 92 3.35 19.68 -5.56
C LYS A 92 4.06 18.52 -6.27
N MET A 93 3.33 17.46 -6.58
CA MET A 93 3.85 16.31 -7.36
C MET A 93 3.96 16.61 -8.86
N ASN A 94 3.37 17.72 -9.33
CA ASN A 94 3.27 18.06 -10.74
C ASN A 94 2.65 16.90 -11.55
N ILE A 95 1.51 16.38 -11.08
CA ILE A 95 0.70 15.33 -11.72
C ILE A 95 -0.71 15.85 -11.97
N LYS A 96 -1.50 15.12 -12.77
CA LYS A 96 -2.85 15.57 -13.15
C LYS A 96 -3.96 14.98 -12.28
N TYR A 97 -3.73 13.82 -11.67
CA TYR A 97 -4.69 13.06 -10.89
C TYR A 97 -3.98 12.03 -10.02
N LEU A 98 -4.68 11.50 -9.03
CA LEU A 98 -4.25 10.31 -8.29
C LEU A 98 -5.01 9.06 -8.81
N ASP A 99 -4.34 7.90 -8.82
CA ASP A 99 -5.00 6.63 -9.13
C ASP A 99 -5.76 6.11 -7.91
N LEU A 100 -5.25 6.36 -6.71
CA LEU A 100 -5.89 5.98 -5.45
C LEU A 100 -5.65 7.05 -4.39
N LEU A 101 -6.71 7.44 -3.68
CA LEU A 101 -6.63 8.23 -2.47
C LEU A 101 -7.15 7.41 -1.29
N LEU A 102 -6.38 7.33 -0.22
CA LEU A 102 -6.72 6.56 0.98
C LEU A 102 -6.87 7.46 2.21
N ILE A 103 -7.84 7.19 3.07
CA ILE A 103 -7.77 7.70 4.44
C ILE A 103 -6.69 6.91 5.17
N HIS A 104 -5.65 7.58 5.67
CA HIS A 104 -4.47 6.94 6.27
C HIS A 104 -4.80 6.28 7.60
N TRP A 105 -5.38 7.04 8.53
CA TRP A 105 -5.93 6.56 9.79
C TRP A 105 -7.33 7.15 9.95
N PRO A 106 -8.37 6.32 9.93
CA PRO A 106 -9.75 6.82 9.97
C PRO A 106 -10.08 7.39 11.35
N MET A 107 -10.29 8.70 11.41
CA MET A 107 -10.77 9.40 12.63
C MET A 107 -12.29 9.37 12.64
N PRO A 108 -12.95 8.72 13.62
CA PRO A 108 -14.41 8.51 13.61
C PRO A 108 -15.22 9.80 13.49
N GLU A 109 -14.75 10.88 14.12
CA GLU A 109 -15.40 12.20 14.15
C GLU A 109 -15.49 12.85 12.77
N TYR A 110 -14.50 12.64 11.90
CA TYR A 110 -14.38 13.31 10.59
C TYR A 110 -14.60 12.35 9.42
N LEU A 111 -14.78 11.06 9.69
CA LEU A 111 -14.78 10.02 8.67
C LEU A 111 -15.85 10.23 7.60
N SER A 112 -17.10 10.49 8.00
CA SER A 112 -18.21 10.65 7.06
C SER A 112 -17.99 11.85 6.13
N GLN A 113 -17.60 12.99 6.67
CA GLN A 113 -17.33 14.20 5.89
C GLN A 113 -16.13 14.01 4.96
N THR A 114 -15.06 13.36 5.46
CA THR A 114 -13.88 13.04 4.62
C THR A 114 -14.26 12.10 3.47
N TRP A 115 -15.09 11.09 3.75
CA TRP A 115 -15.54 10.17 2.71
C TRP A 115 -16.37 10.86 1.63
N GLU A 116 -17.31 11.75 2.02
CA GLU A 116 -18.07 12.57 1.07
C GLU A 116 -17.16 13.45 0.20
N SER A 117 -16.16 14.09 0.82
CA SER A 117 -15.15 14.90 0.13
C SER A 117 -14.37 14.05 -0.89
N MET A 118 -13.94 12.84 -0.50
CA MET A 118 -13.26 11.91 -1.41
C MET A 118 -14.19 11.43 -2.56
N GLN A 119 -15.46 11.20 -2.29
CA GLN A 119 -16.44 10.86 -3.32
C GLN A 119 -16.61 11.97 -4.36
N LYS A 120 -16.63 13.24 -3.92
CA LYS A 120 -16.65 14.41 -4.82
C LYS A 120 -15.40 14.48 -5.69
N LEU A 121 -14.21 14.29 -5.10
CA LEU A 121 -12.95 14.24 -5.84
C LEU A 121 -12.93 13.12 -6.90
N LYS A 122 -13.50 11.96 -6.55
CA LYS A 122 -13.65 10.85 -7.50
C LYS A 122 -14.64 11.20 -8.62
N ALA A 123 -15.79 11.76 -8.30
CA ALA A 123 -16.79 12.18 -9.29
C ALA A 123 -16.24 13.22 -10.29
N ASN A 124 -15.36 14.11 -9.80
CA ASN A 124 -14.69 15.13 -10.62
C ASN A 124 -13.47 14.61 -11.40
N GLY A 125 -13.09 13.33 -11.23
CA GLY A 125 -11.93 12.72 -11.90
C GLY A 125 -10.56 13.15 -11.36
N ILE A 126 -10.52 13.86 -10.24
CA ILE A 126 -9.28 14.26 -9.56
C ILE A 126 -8.58 13.04 -8.94
N VAL A 127 -9.36 12.09 -8.45
CA VAL A 127 -8.88 10.77 -8.04
C VAL A 127 -9.68 9.69 -8.76
N LYS A 128 -9.05 8.58 -9.15
CA LYS A 128 -9.74 7.49 -9.85
C LYS A 128 -10.45 6.56 -8.90
N GLU A 129 -9.82 6.25 -7.77
CA GLU A 129 -10.39 5.39 -6.73
C GLU A 129 -10.10 5.92 -5.33
N ILE A 130 -10.96 5.50 -4.39
CA ILE A 130 -10.88 5.89 -2.99
C ILE A 130 -10.93 4.66 -2.08
N GLY A 131 -10.28 4.74 -0.94
CA GLY A 131 -10.23 3.64 0.02
C GLY A 131 -9.83 4.08 1.43
N ILE A 132 -9.62 3.12 2.32
CA ILE A 132 -9.32 3.39 3.74
C ILE A 132 -8.21 2.45 4.22
N CYS A 133 -7.23 2.99 4.95
CA CYS A 133 -6.21 2.19 5.61
C CYS A 133 -6.62 1.81 7.04
N ASN A 134 -5.93 0.79 7.59
CA ASN A 134 -6.00 0.45 9.02
C ASN A 134 -7.40 0.10 9.52
N VAL A 135 -8.13 -0.70 8.78
CA VAL A 135 -9.51 -1.10 9.09
C VAL A 135 -9.58 -2.51 9.68
N ARG A 136 -10.64 -2.78 10.44
CA ARG A 136 -11.05 -4.10 10.91
C ARG A 136 -12.42 -4.44 10.34
N VAL A 137 -12.78 -5.72 10.30
CA VAL A 137 -14.11 -6.16 9.84
C VAL A 137 -15.25 -5.43 10.56
N ARG A 138 -15.11 -5.19 11.88
CA ARG A 138 -16.12 -4.45 12.66
C ARG A 138 -16.36 -3.04 12.10
N HIS A 139 -15.30 -2.34 11.69
CA HIS A 139 -15.39 -1.00 11.12
C HIS A 139 -16.07 -1.03 9.75
N LEU A 140 -15.68 -1.96 8.88
CA LEU A 140 -16.32 -2.11 7.56
C LEU A 140 -17.83 -2.36 7.68
N LYS A 141 -18.24 -3.23 8.62
CA LYS A 141 -19.65 -3.52 8.89
C LYS A 141 -20.41 -2.32 9.47
N GLU A 142 -19.77 -1.54 10.34
CA GLU A 142 -20.38 -0.35 10.92
C GLU A 142 -20.51 0.77 9.90
N TRP A 143 -19.47 1.00 9.12
CA TRP A 143 -19.42 2.07 8.12
C TRP A 143 -20.34 1.81 6.94
N ALA A 144 -20.56 0.56 6.56
CA ALA A 144 -21.54 0.19 5.55
C ALA A 144 -22.95 0.68 5.89
N LYS A 145 -23.31 0.75 7.19
CA LYS A 145 -24.58 1.34 7.66
C LYS A 145 -24.69 2.85 7.46
N LYS A 146 -23.56 3.51 7.15
CA LYS A 146 -23.43 4.95 6.89
C LYS A 146 -23.06 5.22 5.42
N ASP A 147 -23.29 4.26 4.53
CA ASP A 147 -22.93 4.33 3.11
C ASP A 147 -21.42 4.54 2.82
N ILE A 148 -20.57 4.21 3.80
CA ILE A 148 -19.11 4.21 3.63
C ILE A 148 -18.67 2.80 3.26
N ASN A 149 -18.56 2.56 1.95
CA ASN A 149 -18.30 1.23 1.37
C ASN A 149 -17.00 1.24 0.53
N PRO A 150 -15.80 1.22 1.18
CA PRO A 150 -14.55 1.21 0.44
C PRO A 150 -14.43 -0.07 -0.40
N LYS A 151 -14.02 0.09 -1.66
CA LYS A 151 -13.67 -1.03 -2.54
C LYS A 151 -12.19 -1.38 -2.51
N ILE A 152 -11.41 -0.58 -1.80
CA ILE A 152 -9.98 -0.78 -1.58
C ILE A 152 -9.68 -0.49 -0.12
N ILE A 153 -8.94 -1.38 0.52
CA ILE A 153 -8.37 -1.14 1.84
C ILE A 153 -6.85 -1.36 1.82
N GLN A 154 -6.13 -0.69 2.73
CA GLN A 154 -4.71 -0.94 2.92
C GLN A 154 -4.45 -1.26 4.40
N ILE A 155 -3.93 -2.45 4.70
CA ILE A 155 -3.72 -2.94 6.07
C ILE A 155 -2.30 -3.48 6.29
N GLU A 156 -1.84 -3.48 7.53
CA GLU A 156 -0.62 -4.19 7.91
C GLU A 156 -0.86 -5.70 7.77
N ARG A 157 -0.11 -6.34 6.87
CA ARG A 157 -0.22 -7.78 6.67
C ARG A 157 1.13 -8.41 6.29
N HIS A 158 1.48 -9.46 7.00
CA HIS A 158 2.72 -10.22 6.82
C HIS A 158 2.56 -11.61 7.49
N PRO A 159 3.50 -12.57 7.35
CA PRO A 159 3.34 -13.92 7.90
C PRO A 159 3.06 -13.98 9.41
N LEU A 160 3.55 -12.99 10.19
CA LEU A 160 3.25 -12.92 11.62
C LEU A 160 1.90 -12.24 11.95
N ARG A 161 1.19 -11.77 10.92
CA ARG A 161 -0.13 -11.13 11.00
C ARG A 161 -0.89 -11.33 9.70
N ILE A 162 -1.60 -12.43 9.58
CA ILE A 162 -2.27 -12.84 8.33
C ILE A 162 -3.60 -12.12 8.07
N CYS A 163 -4.20 -11.50 9.08
CA CYS A 163 -5.48 -10.78 8.98
C CYS A 163 -6.61 -11.62 8.36
N GLU A 164 -6.75 -12.86 8.79
CA GLU A 164 -7.65 -13.86 8.17
C GLU A 164 -9.10 -13.36 8.07
N ALA A 165 -9.62 -12.75 9.14
CA ALA A 165 -10.99 -12.23 9.17
C ALA A 165 -11.20 -11.11 8.14
N GLU A 166 -10.24 -10.17 8.04
CA GLU A 166 -10.26 -9.09 7.06
C GLU A 166 -10.16 -9.64 5.63
N MET A 167 -9.27 -10.60 5.40
CA MET A 167 -9.11 -11.23 4.08
C MET A 167 -10.37 -11.96 3.62
N THR A 168 -11.00 -12.74 4.50
CA THR A 168 -12.24 -13.45 4.22
C THR A 168 -13.36 -12.46 3.89
N TYR A 169 -13.57 -11.47 4.75
CA TYR A 169 -14.60 -10.45 4.55
C TYR A 169 -14.39 -9.68 3.24
N CYS A 170 -13.18 -9.27 2.94
CA CYS A 170 -12.87 -8.53 1.72
C CYS A 170 -13.11 -9.36 0.46
N LYS A 171 -12.77 -10.64 0.50
CA LYS A 171 -13.05 -11.57 -0.61
C LYS A 171 -14.56 -11.72 -0.87
N GLU A 172 -15.35 -11.88 0.18
CA GLU A 172 -16.82 -12.02 0.11
C GLU A 172 -17.52 -10.75 -0.42
N HIS A 173 -16.91 -9.56 -0.22
CA HIS A 173 -17.50 -8.26 -0.60
C HIS A 173 -16.81 -7.58 -1.80
N ASP A 174 -15.93 -8.30 -2.52
CA ASP A 174 -15.13 -7.77 -3.64
C ASP A 174 -14.34 -6.49 -3.26
N ILE A 175 -13.72 -6.49 -2.09
CA ILE A 175 -12.85 -5.43 -1.62
C ILE A 175 -11.40 -5.84 -1.90
N LYS A 176 -10.65 -4.99 -2.60
CA LYS A 176 -9.23 -5.21 -2.87
C LYS A 176 -8.38 -4.84 -1.65
N VAL A 177 -7.39 -5.67 -1.33
CA VAL A 177 -6.55 -5.49 -0.16
C VAL A 177 -5.11 -5.16 -0.57
N LEU A 178 -4.65 -3.98 -0.21
CA LEU A 178 -3.24 -3.61 -0.25
C LEU A 178 -2.61 -3.98 1.09
N SER A 179 -1.44 -4.60 1.08
CA SER A 179 -0.73 -4.98 2.31
C SER A 179 0.52 -4.13 2.50
N TYR A 180 0.54 -3.29 3.53
CA TYR A 180 1.75 -2.56 3.89
C TYR A 180 2.62 -3.34 4.90
N SER A 181 3.91 -3.00 4.95
CA SER A 181 4.93 -3.75 5.72
C SER A 181 4.93 -5.26 5.43
N PRO A 182 4.78 -5.69 4.17
CA PRO A 182 4.56 -7.11 3.83
C PRO A 182 5.70 -8.02 4.29
N LEU A 183 6.92 -7.49 4.42
CA LEU A 183 8.10 -8.21 4.89
C LEU A 183 8.32 -8.14 6.42
N CYS A 184 7.39 -7.50 7.18
CA CYS A 184 7.52 -7.31 8.64
C CYS A 184 8.91 -6.78 9.04
N ARG A 185 9.49 -5.85 8.25
CA ARG A 185 10.87 -5.34 8.43
C ARG A 185 11.91 -6.45 8.57
N MET A 186 11.65 -7.62 8.00
CA MET A 186 12.50 -8.82 8.15
C MET A 186 12.72 -9.19 9.63
N HIS A 187 11.63 -9.25 10.40
CA HIS A 187 11.65 -9.69 11.81
C HIS A 187 12.41 -11.02 11.98
N SER A 188 13.01 -11.25 13.13
CA SER A 188 13.80 -12.46 13.40
C SER A 188 13.03 -13.77 13.15
N ASP A 189 11.74 -13.80 13.50
CA ASP A 189 10.88 -14.96 13.29
C ASP A 189 10.62 -15.27 11.82
N ILE A 190 10.69 -14.25 10.94
CA ILE A 190 10.64 -14.44 9.49
C ILE A 190 12.00 -14.93 8.98
N LYS A 191 13.09 -14.22 9.34
CA LYS A 191 14.44 -14.58 8.86
C LYS A 191 14.87 -15.99 9.27
N ASN A 192 14.48 -16.42 10.47
CA ASN A 192 14.91 -17.69 11.05
C ASN A 192 13.88 -18.81 10.87
N SER A 193 12.73 -18.54 10.23
CA SER A 193 11.69 -19.55 9.99
C SER A 193 12.21 -20.69 9.13
N GLU A 194 12.21 -21.89 9.65
CA GLU A 194 12.58 -23.09 8.88
C GLU A 194 11.59 -23.32 7.73
N THR A 195 10.30 -23.09 7.95
CA THR A 195 9.28 -23.15 6.90
C THR A 195 9.63 -22.26 5.71
N LEU A 196 9.93 -20.97 5.96
CA LEU A 196 10.28 -20.05 4.88
C LEU A 196 11.61 -20.39 4.21
N LYS A 197 12.59 -20.94 4.95
CA LYS A 197 13.87 -21.40 4.38
C LYS A 197 13.66 -22.59 3.44
N LEU A 198 12.87 -23.58 3.84
CA LEU A 198 12.60 -24.75 3.00
C LEU A 198 11.88 -24.37 1.70
N ILE A 199 10.87 -23.50 1.79
CA ILE A 199 10.14 -22.98 0.62
C ILE A 199 11.10 -22.15 -0.26
N SER A 200 11.95 -21.31 0.33
CA SER A 200 12.97 -20.51 -0.33
C SER A 200 13.94 -21.40 -1.17
N GLN A 201 14.40 -22.50 -0.59
CA GLN A 201 15.26 -23.47 -1.27
C GLN A 201 14.56 -24.17 -2.43
N LYS A 202 13.28 -24.59 -2.24
CA LYS A 202 12.47 -25.26 -3.28
C LYS A 202 12.34 -24.41 -4.54
N TYR A 203 12.08 -23.10 -4.38
CA TYR A 203 11.86 -22.20 -5.51
C TYR A 203 13.14 -21.48 -5.98
N ASN A 204 14.26 -21.68 -5.30
CA ASN A 204 15.51 -20.93 -5.52
C ASN A 204 15.30 -19.40 -5.46
N LYS A 205 14.50 -18.94 -4.48
CA LYS A 205 14.14 -17.56 -4.22
C LYS A 205 14.53 -17.19 -2.78
N ASN A 206 14.80 -15.92 -2.49
CA ASN A 206 15.05 -15.50 -1.10
C ASN A 206 13.73 -15.41 -0.30
N ILE A 207 13.84 -15.38 1.04
CA ILE A 207 12.67 -15.33 1.95
C ILE A 207 11.76 -14.13 1.66
N GLY A 208 12.34 -12.96 1.29
CA GLY A 208 11.55 -11.78 0.94
C GLY A 208 10.68 -12.02 -0.30
N GLN A 209 11.23 -12.66 -1.32
CA GLN A 209 10.50 -13.04 -2.53
C GLN A 209 9.37 -14.04 -2.21
N ILE A 210 9.63 -15.04 -1.37
CA ILE A 210 8.59 -15.99 -0.93
C ILE A 210 7.46 -15.27 -0.21
N VAL A 211 7.77 -14.36 0.71
CA VAL A 211 6.75 -13.61 1.46
C VAL A 211 5.96 -12.67 0.54
N LEU A 212 6.61 -11.99 -0.41
CA LEU A 212 5.91 -11.15 -1.38
C LEU A 212 5.02 -11.98 -2.31
N ARG A 213 5.50 -13.15 -2.74
CA ARG A 213 4.70 -14.08 -3.54
C ARG A 213 3.48 -14.58 -2.77
N TRP A 214 3.65 -14.94 -1.49
CA TRP A 214 2.55 -15.32 -0.61
C TRP A 214 1.46 -14.22 -0.50
N GLN A 215 1.85 -12.94 -0.48
CA GLN A 215 0.88 -11.84 -0.52
C GLN A 215 0.04 -11.90 -1.79
N ILE A 216 0.69 -12.06 -2.94
CA ILE A 216 0.01 -12.10 -4.25
C ILE A 216 -0.89 -13.33 -4.36
N ASP A 217 -0.37 -14.51 -4.02
CA ASP A 217 -1.13 -15.78 -4.13
C ASP A 217 -2.31 -15.85 -3.17
N THR A 218 -2.29 -15.06 -2.10
CA THR A 218 -3.42 -14.90 -1.17
C THR A 218 -4.34 -13.71 -1.50
N GLY A 219 -4.15 -13.06 -2.66
CA GLY A 219 -5.05 -12.02 -3.18
C GLY A 219 -4.76 -10.60 -2.67
N CYS A 220 -3.56 -10.36 -2.13
CA CYS A 220 -3.12 -9.02 -1.73
C CYS A 220 -2.22 -8.36 -2.76
N TYR A 221 -2.21 -7.03 -2.76
CA TYR A 221 -1.29 -6.19 -3.50
C TYR A 221 -0.24 -5.63 -2.51
N PRO A 222 0.99 -6.19 -2.46
CA PRO A 222 1.99 -5.74 -1.51
C PRO A 222 2.50 -4.33 -1.82
N VAL A 223 2.51 -3.49 -0.78
CA VAL A 223 3.13 -2.17 -0.76
C VAL A 223 4.38 -2.28 0.09
N PHE A 224 5.53 -2.39 -0.53
CA PHE A 224 6.78 -2.53 0.21
C PHE A 224 7.73 -1.36 -0.05
N MET A 225 8.60 -1.09 0.90
CA MET A 225 9.58 -0.03 0.84
C MET A 225 10.99 -0.62 0.81
N SER A 226 11.85 -0.06 -0.03
CA SER A 226 13.29 -0.28 0.01
C SER A 226 14.02 1.02 -0.29
N LYS A 227 15.22 1.16 0.29
CA LYS A 227 16.19 2.21 -0.05
C LYS A 227 17.27 1.71 -1.03
N LYS A 228 17.28 0.42 -1.32
CA LYS A 228 18.28 -0.22 -2.19
C LYS A 228 17.65 -0.63 -3.52
N PRO A 229 18.13 -0.09 -4.65
CA PRO A 229 17.68 -0.50 -5.98
C PRO A 229 17.79 -2.01 -6.22
N THR A 230 18.85 -2.64 -5.71
CA THR A 230 19.04 -4.09 -5.83
C THR A 230 17.91 -4.90 -5.23
N HIS A 231 17.36 -4.49 -4.08
CA HIS A 231 16.21 -5.16 -3.47
C HIS A 231 14.94 -5.00 -4.33
N ILE A 232 14.83 -3.90 -5.09
CA ILE A 232 13.71 -3.71 -6.01
C ILE A 232 13.79 -4.73 -7.14
N THR A 233 14.96 -4.85 -7.78
CA THR A 233 15.19 -5.79 -8.86
C THR A 233 15.02 -7.24 -8.39
N GLU A 234 15.59 -7.60 -7.24
CA GLU A 234 15.42 -8.93 -6.65
C GLU A 234 13.95 -9.25 -6.39
N ASN A 235 13.24 -8.32 -5.71
CA ASN A 235 11.83 -8.51 -5.37
C ASN A 235 10.90 -8.48 -6.59
N ALA A 236 11.35 -7.96 -7.72
CA ALA A 236 10.61 -8.01 -8.98
C ALA A 236 10.51 -9.43 -9.55
N ASP A 237 11.48 -10.27 -9.25
CA ASP A 237 11.58 -11.65 -9.74
C ASP A 237 10.73 -12.62 -8.90
N ILE A 238 9.40 -12.38 -8.87
CA ILE A 238 8.42 -13.16 -8.11
C ILE A 238 7.19 -13.58 -8.94
N MET A 239 7.18 -13.25 -10.24
CA MET A 239 6.03 -13.55 -11.08
C MET A 239 6.18 -14.86 -11.87
N ASP A 240 7.35 -15.51 -11.79
CA ASP A 240 7.71 -16.72 -12.49
C ASP A 240 7.36 -18.03 -11.76
N PHE A 241 6.83 -17.95 -10.54
CA PHE A 241 6.40 -19.09 -9.73
C PHE A 241 5.10 -18.78 -8.95
N SER A 242 4.47 -19.81 -8.39
CA SER A 242 3.35 -19.69 -7.44
C SER A 242 3.55 -20.68 -6.31
N LEU A 243 3.10 -20.30 -5.11
CA LEU A 243 3.13 -21.19 -3.95
C LEU A 243 2.00 -22.22 -4.03
N GLU A 244 2.28 -23.43 -3.60
CA GLU A 244 1.28 -24.46 -3.45
C GLU A 244 0.37 -24.17 -2.23
N LYS A 245 -0.86 -24.68 -2.27
CA LYS A 245 -1.84 -24.40 -1.22
C LYS A 245 -1.32 -24.77 0.17
N PHE A 246 -0.65 -25.93 0.31
CA PHE A 246 -0.12 -26.36 1.59
C PHE A 246 1.02 -25.46 2.10
N GLU A 247 1.81 -24.87 1.20
CA GLU A 247 2.88 -23.90 1.55
C GLU A 247 2.29 -22.60 2.08
N ILE A 248 1.22 -22.13 1.44
CA ILE A 248 0.45 -20.97 1.94
C ILE A 248 -0.09 -21.26 3.35
N GLU A 249 -0.65 -22.45 3.58
CA GLU A 249 -1.14 -22.88 4.90
C GLU A 249 0.00 -22.93 5.93
N GLN A 250 1.18 -23.46 5.56
CA GLN A 250 2.35 -23.47 6.43
C GLN A 250 2.84 -22.06 6.78
N ILE A 251 2.84 -21.14 5.82
CA ILE A 251 3.19 -19.73 6.08
C ILE A 251 2.15 -19.09 7.02
N ASN A 252 0.87 -19.37 6.82
CA ASN A 252 -0.20 -18.85 7.68
C ASN A 252 -0.07 -19.33 9.14
N GLN A 253 0.51 -20.49 9.40
CA GLN A 253 0.78 -21.00 10.75
C GLN A 253 1.83 -20.19 11.52
N LEU A 254 2.60 -19.31 10.85
CA LEU A 254 3.52 -18.39 11.51
C LEU A 254 2.80 -17.23 12.21
N ASN A 255 1.50 -17.11 12.05
CA ASN A 255 0.69 -16.04 12.61
C ASN A 255 0.79 -15.94 14.13
N LYS A 256 1.04 -14.74 14.63
CA LYS A 256 1.10 -14.40 16.08
C LYS A 256 0.27 -13.16 16.40
N ASP A 257 -0.49 -12.65 15.43
CA ASP A 257 -1.16 -11.34 15.44
C ASP A 257 -0.21 -10.18 15.84
N TYR A 258 1.06 -10.32 15.47
CA TYR A 258 2.10 -9.33 15.76
C TYR A 258 1.89 -8.07 14.94
N LYS A 259 1.91 -6.89 15.59
CA LYS A 259 1.78 -5.59 14.96
C LYS A 259 3.06 -4.77 15.07
N ILE A 260 3.45 -4.14 13.96
CA ILE A 260 4.50 -3.13 13.92
C ILE A 260 3.93 -1.75 14.26
N PHE A 261 2.74 -1.45 13.76
CA PHE A 261 2.08 -0.14 13.92
C PHE A 261 0.82 -0.28 14.75
N LEU A 262 0.82 0.36 15.93
CA LEU A 262 -0.32 0.33 16.84
C LEU A 262 -1.32 1.42 16.45
N GLU A 263 -2.60 1.14 16.60
CA GLU A 263 -3.69 2.11 16.34
C GLU A 263 -3.52 3.39 17.16
N SER A 264 -3.01 3.28 18.37
CA SER A 264 -2.74 4.43 19.25
C SER A 264 -1.81 5.48 18.66
N TRP A 265 -1.03 5.12 17.64
CA TRP A 265 -0.11 6.07 16.98
C TRP A 265 -0.82 6.97 15.96
N GLY A 266 -1.82 6.45 15.28
CA GLY A 266 -2.49 7.15 14.19
C GLY A 266 -3.91 7.60 14.51
N CYS A 267 -4.62 6.85 15.33
CA CYS A 267 -5.99 7.12 15.73
C CYS A 267 -6.26 6.54 17.13
N PRO A 268 -5.92 7.27 18.21
CA PRO A 268 -6.20 6.82 19.57
C PRO A 268 -7.70 6.52 19.77
N GLY A 269 -8.00 5.35 20.32
CA GLY A 269 -9.38 4.91 20.56
C GLY A 269 -10.07 4.19 19.38
N PHE A 270 -9.34 3.93 18.33
CA PHE A 270 -9.82 3.19 17.15
C PHE A 270 -9.73 1.66 17.31
#